data_b41d5bc5008935b0d2942d2e2a177bbb
#
_entry.id   b41d5bc5008935b0d2942d2e2a177bbb
#
_cell.length_a   1.000
_cell.length_b   1.000
_cell.length_c   1.000
_cell.angle_alpha   90.00
_cell.angle_beta   90.00
_cell.angle_gamma   90.00
#
_symmetry.space_group_name_H-M   'P 1'
#
loop_
_entity.id
_entity.type
_entity.pdbx_description
1 polymer ?
#
loop_
_entity_poly.entity_id
_entity_poly.type
_entity_poly.pdbx_seq_one_letter_code
_entity_poly.pdbx_strand_id
1 'polypeptide(L)'
;MKLVDSLSYQRRKHLTAQNSKIIFDIECDGLKPTKLHCIVAKEVGGEVHEFTPDRIAEGIEFLSSAGTLIGHNILRFDLDVIKKLTGVDLYHKDIEDTLVMSRLFKPIRENGHSLKVWGYRVGLAKQEQPIDFDEYTPQMLEYCVNDVKLNELVYLTLLREQAGFSQESIDLEHRVARIISDQENNGFKFDERQATTLLADLKTKMNEVVEEVQRTFKPRMVDVKLVVPKFKKDGELSKSGLTTEEYDTCMTQKKYKPFMRQELKEFNLGSRKQIGEYLVEVGWKPKRFTPTGQPIVDEGTLKKITHIHEAKLIADFLLYQKRIAQIQSWLDALEEDGRVHGSVIPNGTITGRMSHNHPNLAQVPAVYSPFGIECRACWIVEEGNVLLGVDASGLELRMLAHYMNDKEYINEVVNGDIHTTNQKLAGLES
;
A
#
# COMPACT_ATOMS: atom_id res chain seq x y z
N MET A 1 -54.10 6.05 -33.24
CA MET A 1 -54.03 6.07 -31.76
C MET A 1 -53.05 5.03 -31.19
N LYS A 2 -53.05 3.77 -31.58
CA LYS A 2 -52.16 2.73 -31.02
C LYS A 2 -50.65 2.89 -31.31
N LEU A 3 -50.21 3.53 -32.39
CA LEU A 3 -48.78 3.76 -32.71
C LEU A 3 -48.17 4.93 -31.93
N VAL A 4 -48.95 5.95 -31.57
CA VAL A 4 -48.48 7.11 -30.78
C VAL A 4 -48.28 6.70 -29.32
N ASP A 5 -49.08 5.77 -28.79
CA ASP A 5 -48.96 5.26 -27.42
C ASP A 5 -47.73 4.35 -27.25
N SER A 6 -47.37 3.56 -28.28
CA SER A 6 -46.20 2.69 -28.22
C SER A 6 -44.88 3.48 -28.28
N LEU A 7 -44.82 4.53 -29.08
CA LEU A 7 -43.65 5.43 -29.18
C LEU A 7 -43.48 6.28 -27.91
N SER A 8 -44.58 6.70 -27.28
CA SER A 8 -44.57 7.44 -26.01
C SER A 8 -44.18 6.51 -24.85
N TYR A 9 -44.61 5.24 -24.87
CA TYR A 9 -44.23 4.23 -23.90
C TYR A 9 -42.75 3.83 -24.01
N GLN A 10 -42.22 3.61 -25.23
CA GLN A 10 -40.82 3.33 -25.47
C GLN A 10 -39.93 4.54 -25.13
N ARG A 11 -40.37 5.78 -25.45
CA ARG A 11 -39.65 6.99 -25.01
C ARG A 11 -39.65 7.16 -23.49
N ARG A 12 -40.78 6.88 -22.82
CA ARG A 12 -40.80 6.90 -21.34
C ARG A 12 -39.93 5.80 -20.74
N LYS A 13 -39.93 4.60 -21.31
CA LYS A 13 -39.05 3.50 -20.88
C LYS A 13 -37.57 3.84 -21.10
N HIS A 14 -37.24 4.50 -22.21
CA HIS A 14 -35.86 4.97 -22.47
C HIS A 14 -35.44 6.12 -21.53
N LEU A 15 -36.32 7.05 -21.23
CA LEU A 15 -36.08 8.16 -20.31
C LEU A 15 -36.03 7.71 -18.85
N THR A 16 -36.79 6.69 -18.44
CA THR A 16 -36.70 6.07 -17.11
C THR A 16 -35.46 5.20 -16.98
N ALA A 17 -35.06 4.48 -18.04
CA ALA A 17 -33.83 3.68 -18.05
C ALA A 17 -32.56 4.56 -17.96
N GLN A 18 -32.53 5.72 -18.61
CA GLN A 18 -31.40 6.66 -18.52
C GLN A 18 -31.22 7.28 -17.12
N ASN A 19 -32.21 7.23 -16.25
CA ASN A 19 -32.15 7.76 -14.88
C ASN A 19 -32.15 6.69 -13.80
N SER A 20 -32.16 5.38 -14.15
CA SER A 20 -32.14 4.31 -13.15
C SER A 20 -30.75 4.14 -12.55
N LYS A 21 -30.69 4.15 -11.23
CA LYS A 21 -29.47 3.86 -10.44
C LYS A 21 -29.55 2.44 -9.91
N ILE A 22 -28.68 1.58 -10.38
CA ILE A 22 -28.64 0.16 -10.00
C ILE A 22 -27.39 -0.09 -9.14
N ILE A 23 -27.61 -0.56 -7.92
CA ILE A 23 -26.56 -1.10 -7.03
C ILE A 23 -26.41 -2.58 -7.34
N PHE A 24 -25.16 -3.04 -7.48
CA PHE A 24 -24.90 -4.45 -7.74
C PHE A 24 -23.60 -4.93 -7.06
N ASP A 25 -23.48 -6.22 -6.98
CA ASP A 25 -22.29 -6.97 -6.55
C ASP A 25 -22.26 -8.30 -7.29
N ILE A 26 -21.07 -8.90 -7.43
CA ILE A 26 -20.90 -10.20 -8.08
C ILE A 26 -20.08 -11.15 -7.19
N GLU A 27 -20.31 -12.46 -7.36
CA GLU A 27 -19.42 -13.48 -6.79
C GLU A 27 -18.80 -14.33 -7.89
N CYS A 28 -17.53 -14.70 -7.71
CA CYS A 28 -16.73 -15.45 -8.66
C CYS A 28 -15.75 -16.38 -7.93
N ASP A 29 -15.05 -17.23 -8.68
CA ASP A 29 -14.15 -18.28 -8.17
C ASP A 29 -12.78 -17.76 -7.67
N GLY A 30 -12.65 -16.47 -7.35
CA GLY A 30 -11.46 -15.90 -6.72
C GLY A 30 -10.96 -14.62 -7.36
N LEU A 31 -9.75 -14.20 -6.97
CA LEU A 31 -9.16 -12.91 -7.44
C LEU A 31 -8.69 -12.95 -8.90
N LYS A 32 -8.41 -14.13 -9.46
CA LYS A 32 -8.13 -14.34 -10.89
C LYS A 32 -9.26 -15.17 -11.51
N PRO A 33 -10.48 -14.60 -11.65
CA PRO A 33 -11.68 -15.37 -11.89
C PRO A 33 -11.70 -16.02 -13.26
N THR A 34 -12.24 -17.25 -13.26
CA THR A 34 -12.56 -18.05 -14.45
C THR A 34 -14.05 -18.31 -14.60
N LYS A 35 -14.82 -18.14 -13.51
CA LYS A 35 -16.27 -18.33 -13.47
C LYS A 35 -16.95 -17.21 -12.70
N LEU A 36 -18.10 -16.76 -13.22
CA LEU A 36 -19.02 -15.87 -12.54
C LEU A 36 -20.15 -16.70 -11.93
N HIS A 37 -20.27 -16.69 -10.61
CA HIS A 37 -21.20 -17.54 -9.87
C HIS A 37 -22.59 -16.93 -9.73
N CYS A 38 -22.66 -15.64 -9.40
CA CYS A 38 -23.95 -14.95 -9.33
C CYS A 38 -23.76 -13.44 -9.51
N ILE A 39 -24.86 -12.78 -9.84
CA ILE A 39 -25.02 -11.33 -9.84
C ILE A 39 -26.22 -11.03 -8.94
N VAL A 40 -26.05 -10.08 -8.02
CA VAL A 40 -27.16 -9.50 -7.28
C VAL A 40 -27.23 -8.02 -7.58
N ALA A 41 -28.42 -7.53 -7.91
CA ALA A 41 -28.62 -6.14 -8.27
C ALA A 41 -29.97 -5.63 -7.76
N LYS A 42 -30.05 -4.33 -7.52
CA LYS A 42 -31.31 -3.66 -7.18
C LYS A 42 -31.31 -2.20 -7.63
N GLU A 43 -32.46 -1.67 -7.98
CA GLU A 43 -32.62 -0.23 -8.05
C GLU A 43 -32.52 0.39 -6.66
N VAL A 44 -31.96 1.60 -6.55
CA VAL A 44 -31.90 2.31 -5.26
C VAL A 44 -33.33 2.52 -4.72
N GLY A 45 -33.58 1.97 -3.53
CA GLY A 45 -34.94 1.95 -2.93
C GLY A 45 -35.89 0.89 -3.51
N GLY A 46 -35.46 0.09 -4.49
CA GLY A 46 -36.25 -0.95 -5.14
C GLY A 46 -36.09 -2.33 -4.53
N GLU A 47 -36.57 -3.35 -5.24
CA GLU A 47 -36.45 -4.76 -4.87
C GLU A 47 -35.10 -5.33 -5.31
N VAL A 48 -34.68 -6.40 -4.63
CA VAL A 48 -33.45 -7.15 -4.95
C VAL A 48 -33.77 -8.15 -6.06
N HIS A 49 -32.91 -8.19 -7.07
CA HIS A 49 -32.94 -9.16 -8.16
C HIS A 49 -31.70 -10.07 -8.04
N GLU A 50 -31.93 -11.36 -8.07
CA GLU A 50 -30.94 -12.41 -7.90
C GLU A 50 -30.77 -13.17 -9.20
N PHE A 51 -29.53 -13.29 -9.68
CA PHE A 51 -29.18 -13.96 -10.92
C PHE A 51 -28.18 -15.07 -10.61
N THR A 52 -28.66 -16.30 -10.58
CA THR A 52 -27.91 -17.54 -10.37
C THR A 52 -27.06 -17.89 -11.60
N PRO A 53 -26.15 -18.89 -11.55
CA PRO A 53 -25.25 -19.20 -12.67
C PRO A 53 -25.93 -19.42 -14.02
N ASP A 54 -27.14 -19.98 -14.01
CA ASP A 54 -27.96 -20.19 -15.19
C ASP A 54 -28.67 -18.93 -15.71
N ARG A 55 -28.66 -17.84 -14.92
CA ARG A 55 -29.32 -16.56 -15.21
C ARG A 55 -28.36 -15.38 -15.35
N ILE A 56 -27.05 -15.62 -15.43
CA ILE A 56 -26.03 -14.55 -15.56
C ILE A 56 -26.34 -13.64 -16.74
N ALA A 57 -26.76 -14.16 -17.88
CA ALA A 57 -27.10 -13.36 -19.05
C ALA A 57 -28.23 -12.35 -18.78
N GLU A 58 -29.26 -12.74 -18.02
CA GLU A 58 -30.35 -11.85 -17.59
C GLU A 58 -29.82 -10.74 -16.64
N GLY A 59 -28.89 -11.12 -15.72
CA GLY A 59 -28.22 -10.15 -14.84
C GLY A 59 -27.42 -9.11 -15.61
N ILE A 60 -26.67 -9.54 -16.61
CA ILE A 60 -25.92 -8.61 -17.49
C ILE A 60 -26.86 -7.70 -18.29
N GLU A 61 -27.97 -8.22 -18.79
CA GLU A 61 -28.99 -7.41 -19.47
C GLU A 61 -29.60 -6.38 -18.50
N PHE A 62 -29.89 -6.79 -17.26
CA PHE A 62 -30.39 -5.91 -16.21
C PHE A 62 -29.39 -4.79 -15.90
N LEU A 63 -28.12 -5.07 -15.69
CA LEU A 63 -27.07 -4.08 -15.48
C LEU A 63 -26.90 -3.17 -16.72
N SER A 64 -26.98 -3.72 -17.91
CA SER A 64 -26.89 -2.96 -19.16
C SER A 64 -28.06 -2.00 -19.35
N SER A 65 -29.20 -2.21 -18.69
CA SER A 65 -30.35 -1.30 -18.71
C SER A 65 -30.18 -0.06 -17.82
N ALA A 66 -29.21 -0.07 -16.88
CA ALA A 66 -28.95 1.01 -15.95
C ALA A 66 -28.50 2.30 -16.64
N GLY A 67 -28.89 3.45 -16.11
CA GLY A 67 -28.24 4.74 -16.38
C GLY A 67 -26.93 4.84 -15.61
N THR A 68 -26.97 4.56 -14.31
CA THR A 68 -25.83 4.59 -13.41
C THR A 68 -25.65 3.24 -12.71
N LEU A 69 -24.43 2.72 -12.68
CA LEU A 69 -24.06 1.54 -11.92
C LEU A 69 -23.36 1.96 -10.63
N ILE A 70 -23.77 1.36 -9.51
CA ILE A 70 -23.24 1.64 -8.18
C ILE A 70 -22.73 0.34 -7.58
N GLY A 71 -21.55 0.37 -6.98
CA GLY A 71 -20.98 -0.77 -6.26
C GLY A 71 -19.81 -0.38 -5.38
N HIS A 72 -19.25 -1.33 -4.65
CA HIS A 72 -18.11 -1.09 -3.77
C HIS A 72 -16.82 -1.68 -4.35
N ASN A 73 -15.95 -0.84 -4.87
CA ASN A 73 -14.71 -1.25 -5.57
C ASN A 73 -14.98 -1.88 -6.96
N ILE A 74 -16.09 -1.57 -7.57
CA ILE A 74 -16.50 -2.17 -8.87
C ILE A 74 -15.61 -1.73 -10.03
N LEU A 75 -14.98 -0.55 -9.94
CA LEU A 75 -14.03 -0.04 -10.95
C LEU A 75 -12.76 -0.88 -11.05
N ARG A 76 -12.38 -1.56 -9.97
CA ARG A 76 -11.14 -2.35 -9.92
C ARG A 76 -11.38 -3.86 -9.98
N PHE A 77 -12.63 -4.32 -9.88
CA PHE A 77 -12.89 -5.75 -9.84
C PHE A 77 -14.12 -6.13 -10.67
N ASP A 78 -15.31 -5.85 -10.20
CA ASP A 78 -16.57 -6.39 -10.76
C ASP A 78 -16.73 -6.12 -12.25
N LEU A 79 -16.48 -4.88 -12.68
CA LEU A 79 -16.63 -4.48 -14.09
C LEU A 79 -15.59 -5.16 -14.99
N ASP A 80 -14.36 -5.33 -14.51
CA ASP A 80 -13.31 -6.04 -15.25
C ASP A 80 -13.61 -7.55 -15.31
N VAL A 81 -14.12 -8.14 -14.22
CA VAL A 81 -14.55 -9.54 -14.19
C VAL A 81 -15.70 -9.79 -15.18
N ILE A 82 -16.74 -8.94 -15.16
CA ILE A 82 -17.85 -9.01 -16.11
C ILE A 82 -17.32 -8.94 -17.54
N LYS A 83 -16.51 -7.94 -17.85
CA LYS A 83 -15.93 -7.77 -19.19
C LYS A 83 -15.10 -8.98 -19.62
N LYS A 84 -14.26 -9.50 -18.74
CA LYS A 84 -13.39 -10.66 -19.01
C LYS A 84 -14.18 -11.92 -19.29
N LEU A 85 -15.20 -12.21 -18.46
CA LEU A 85 -15.90 -13.51 -18.49
C LEU A 85 -17.10 -13.52 -19.45
N THR A 86 -17.71 -12.36 -19.71
CA THR A 86 -18.92 -12.28 -20.56
C THR A 86 -18.69 -11.56 -21.87
N GLY A 87 -17.59 -10.81 -22.02
CA GLY A 87 -17.31 -9.96 -23.17
C GLY A 87 -18.09 -8.62 -23.16
N VAL A 88 -18.95 -8.39 -22.16
CA VAL A 88 -19.77 -7.16 -22.09
C VAL A 88 -19.01 -6.07 -21.35
N ASP A 89 -18.77 -4.96 -22.03
CA ASP A 89 -18.13 -3.77 -21.47
C ASP A 89 -19.18 -2.79 -20.94
N LEU A 90 -19.24 -2.64 -19.62
CA LEU A 90 -20.16 -1.74 -18.91
C LEU A 90 -19.55 -0.37 -18.56
N TYR A 91 -18.29 -0.13 -18.89
CA TYR A 91 -17.58 1.12 -18.56
C TYR A 91 -18.08 2.36 -19.32
N HIS A 92 -18.97 2.17 -20.29
CA HIS A 92 -19.66 3.27 -20.96
C HIS A 92 -20.83 3.84 -20.14
N LYS A 93 -21.18 3.23 -19.02
CA LYS A 93 -22.21 3.70 -18.09
C LYS A 93 -21.65 4.75 -17.14
N ASP A 94 -22.54 5.55 -16.54
CA ASP A 94 -22.16 6.33 -15.38
C ASP A 94 -21.87 5.38 -14.19
N ILE A 95 -20.78 5.60 -13.50
CA ILE A 95 -20.33 4.72 -12.41
C ILE A 95 -20.15 5.55 -11.15
N GLU A 96 -20.74 5.07 -10.05
CA GLU A 96 -20.57 5.61 -8.71
C GLU A 96 -19.98 4.52 -7.79
N ASP A 97 -18.66 4.49 -7.64
CA ASP A 97 -17.96 3.53 -6.79
C ASP A 97 -17.90 4.03 -5.34
N THR A 98 -18.59 3.34 -4.45
CA THR A 98 -18.70 3.75 -3.04
C THR A 98 -17.37 3.69 -2.29
N LEU A 99 -16.38 2.91 -2.74
CA LEU A 99 -15.02 2.94 -2.17
C LEU A 99 -14.29 4.23 -2.57
N VAL A 100 -14.42 4.66 -3.83
CA VAL A 100 -13.86 5.93 -4.32
C VAL A 100 -14.48 7.10 -3.57
N MET A 101 -15.82 7.15 -3.49
CA MET A 101 -16.54 8.18 -2.73
C MET A 101 -16.14 8.20 -1.25
N SER A 102 -16.03 7.03 -0.63
CA SER A 102 -15.63 6.89 0.78
C SER A 102 -14.26 7.47 1.06
N ARG A 103 -13.29 7.27 0.16
CA ARG A 103 -11.93 7.81 0.27
C ARG A 103 -11.89 9.30 -0.01
N LEU A 104 -12.60 9.76 -1.03
CA LEU A 104 -12.66 11.17 -1.39
C LEU A 104 -13.26 12.02 -0.25
N PHE A 105 -14.43 11.61 0.27
CA PHE A 105 -15.15 12.42 1.27
C PHE A 105 -14.47 12.42 2.64
N LYS A 106 -13.83 11.32 3.03
CA LYS A 106 -13.05 11.21 4.28
C LYS A 106 -11.87 10.26 4.08
N PRO A 107 -10.70 10.74 3.66
CA PRO A 107 -9.53 9.89 3.40
C PRO A 107 -9.08 9.07 4.61
N ILE A 108 -9.30 9.58 5.83
CA ILE A 108 -9.07 8.85 7.08
C ILE A 108 -10.40 8.47 7.70
N ARG A 109 -10.66 7.17 7.74
CA ARG A 109 -11.77 6.57 8.51
C ARG A 109 -11.20 5.55 9.48
N GLU A 110 -11.71 5.56 10.70
CA GLU A 110 -11.36 4.55 11.69
C GLU A 110 -11.57 3.14 11.11
N ASN A 111 -10.56 2.28 11.22
CA ASN A 111 -10.51 0.93 10.67
C ASN A 111 -10.62 0.82 9.13
N GLY A 112 -10.60 1.93 8.37
CA GLY A 112 -10.54 1.93 6.90
C GLY A 112 -11.89 2.02 6.19
N HIS A 113 -11.90 1.60 4.91
CA HIS A 113 -12.98 1.85 3.96
C HIS A 113 -13.67 0.59 3.44
N SER A 114 -13.27 -0.61 3.88
CA SER A 114 -13.85 -1.86 3.40
C SER A 114 -15.35 -1.97 3.69
N LEU A 115 -16.09 -2.69 2.86
CA LEU A 115 -17.52 -2.90 3.03
C LEU A 115 -17.83 -3.53 4.40
N LYS A 116 -16.98 -4.46 4.89
CA LYS A 116 -17.07 -5.01 6.25
C LYS A 116 -17.06 -3.92 7.33
N VAL A 117 -16.12 -2.98 7.25
CA VAL A 117 -16.01 -1.88 8.22
C VAL A 117 -17.17 -0.91 8.10
N TRP A 118 -17.65 -0.68 6.88
CA TRP A 118 -18.86 0.09 6.66
C TRP A 118 -20.09 -0.54 7.31
N GLY A 119 -20.18 -1.88 7.29
CA GLY A 119 -21.25 -2.63 7.94
C GLY A 119 -21.42 -2.26 9.41
N TYR A 120 -20.33 -2.16 10.16
CA TYR A 120 -20.38 -1.71 11.55
C TYR A 120 -20.86 -0.26 11.69
N ARG A 121 -20.55 0.63 10.74
CA ARG A 121 -20.96 2.04 10.78
C ARG A 121 -22.43 2.25 10.47
N VAL A 122 -22.97 1.48 9.53
CA VAL A 122 -24.37 1.62 9.09
C VAL A 122 -25.32 0.67 9.80
N GLY A 123 -24.82 -0.20 10.69
CA GLY A 123 -25.63 -1.09 11.51
C GLY A 123 -26.12 -2.36 10.80
N LEU A 124 -25.52 -2.72 9.65
CA LEU A 124 -25.77 -3.98 8.94
C LEU A 124 -24.43 -4.69 8.74
N ALA A 125 -24.12 -5.67 9.58
CA ALA A 125 -22.86 -6.39 9.50
C ALA A 125 -22.76 -7.20 8.21
N LYS A 126 -21.55 -7.18 7.58
CA LYS A 126 -21.23 -8.14 6.53
C LYS A 126 -21.21 -9.54 7.12
N GLN A 127 -21.73 -10.52 6.39
CA GLN A 127 -21.71 -11.92 6.84
C GLN A 127 -20.26 -12.42 6.93
N GLU A 128 -19.93 -13.12 8.03
CA GLU A 128 -18.57 -13.60 8.32
C GLU A 128 -18.41 -15.12 8.20
N GLN A 129 -19.40 -15.81 7.65
CA GLN A 129 -19.30 -17.26 7.47
C GLN A 129 -18.24 -17.58 6.40
N PRO A 130 -17.44 -18.63 6.60
CA PRO A 130 -16.51 -19.08 5.57
C PRO A 130 -17.31 -19.54 4.36
N ILE A 131 -17.09 -18.90 3.21
CA ILE A 131 -17.66 -19.26 1.92
C ILE A 131 -16.54 -19.91 1.13
N ASP A 132 -16.81 -21.09 0.57
CA ASP A 132 -15.99 -21.68 -0.46
C ASP A 132 -16.38 -21.02 -1.79
N PHE A 133 -15.41 -20.36 -2.42
CA PHE A 133 -15.61 -19.63 -3.67
C PHE A 133 -15.35 -20.50 -4.91
N ASP A 134 -14.91 -21.75 -4.78
CA ASP A 134 -14.62 -22.62 -5.92
C ASP A 134 -15.88 -22.98 -6.71
N GLU A 135 -17.02 -23.14 -6.02
CA GLU A 135 -18.29 -23.47 -6.62
C GLU A 135 -19.44 -22.61 -6.06
N TYR A 136 -20.45 -22.38 -6.90
CA TYR A 136 -21.67 -21.68 -6.50
C TYR A 136 -22.42 -22.43 -5.38
N THR A 137 -22.82 -21.68 -4.35
CA THR A 137 -23.70 -22.15 -3.28
C THR A 137 -24.83 -21.17 -2.99
N PRO A 138 -26.01 -21.61 -2.48
CA PRO A 138 -27.04 -20.69 -2.01
C PRO A 138 -26.57 -19.72 -0.93
N GLN A 139 -25.63 -20.11 -0.08
CA GLN A 139 -25.03 -19.26 0.94
C GLN A 139 -24.20 -18.13 0.32
N MET A 140 -23.52 -18.39 -0.80
CA MET A 140 -22.81 -17.37 -1.57
C MET A 140 -23.80 -16.33 -2.14
N LEU A 141 -24.95 -16.76 -2.63
CA LEU A 141 -25.99 -15.85 -3.10
C LEU A 141 -26.54 -14.97 -1.97
N GLU A 142 -26.82 -15.57 -0.80
CA GLU A 142 -27.28 -14.83 0.39
C GLU A 142 -26.23 -13.81 0.84
N TYR A 143 -24.94 -14.15 0.76
CA TYR A 143 -23.83 -13.26 1.05
C TYR A 143 -23.79 -12.06 0.09
N CYS A 144 -23.89 -12.29 -1.22
CA CYS A 144 -23.95 -11.25 -2.24
C CYS A 144 -25.19 -10.34 -2.04
N VAL A 145 -26.37 -10.93 -1.70
CA VAL A 145 -27.59 -10.16 -1.35
C VAL A 145 -27.35 -9.24 -0.15
N ASN A 146 -26.65 -9.73 0.87
CA ASN A 146 -26.31 -8.92 2.03
C ASN A 146 -25.37 -7.78 1.66
N ASP A 147 -24.37 -8.02 0.81
CA ASP A 147 -23.41 -7.02 0.37
C ASP A 147 -24.07 -5.91 -0.46
N VAL A 148 -25.01 -6.23 -1.34
CA VAL A 148 -25.81 -5.25 -2.09
C VAL A 148 -26.67 -4.39 -1.15
N LYS A 149 -27.36 -5.00 -0.18
CA LYS A 149 -28.16 -4.29 0.82
C LYS A 149 -27.29 -3.38 1.70
N LEU A 150 -26.16 -3.87 2.12
CA LEU A 150 -25.19 -3.11 2.89
C LEU A 150 -24.65 -1.93 2.09
N ASN A 151 -24.27 -2.17 0.83
CA ASN A 151 -23.73 -1.12 -0.03
C ASN A 151 -24.76 -0.01 -0.33
N GLU A 152 -26.06 -0.34 -0.39
CA GLU A 152 -27.09 0.69 -0.47
C GLU A 152 -27.08 1.64 0.74
N LEU A 153 -26.97 1.10 1.96
CA LEU A 153 -26.88 1.93 3.17
C LEU A 153 -25.59 2.77 3.18
N VAL A 154 -24.49 2.21 2.69
CA VAL A 154 -23.22 2.94 2.51
C VAL A 154 -23.42 4.08 1.51
N TYR A 155 -23.98 3.80 0.35
CA TYR A 155 -24.23 4.79 -0.69
C TYR A 155 -25.11 5.94 -0.18
N LEU A 156 -26.24 5.64 0.46
CA LEU A 156 -27.14 6.65 1.02
C LEU A 156 -26.45 7.49 2.13
N THR A 157 -25.50 6.89 2.87
CA THR A 157 -24.69 7.62 3.85
C THR A 157 -23.69 8.54 3.17
N LEU A 158 -23.02 8.06 2.13
CA LEU A 158 -22.04 8.84 1.36
C LEU A 158 -22.71 10.03 0.65
N LEU A 159 -23.93 9.88 0.14
CA LEU A 159 -24.69 11.01 -0.43
C LEU A 159 -24.91 12.16 0.58
N ARG A 160 -25.02 11.85 1.89
CA ARG A 160 -25.10 12.89 2.93
C ARG A 160 -23.72 13.51 3.21
N GLU A 161 -22.66 12.76 3.06
CA GLU A 161 -21.27 13.24 3.25
C GLU A 161 -20.74 14.02 2.03
N GLN A 162 -21.40 13.94 0.88
CA GLN A 162 -21.04 14.62 -0.36
C GLN A 162 -21.09 16.14 -0.24
N ALA A 163 -21.76 16.69 0.77
CA ALA A 163 -21.90 18.13 0.95
C ALA A 163 -20.54 18.85 0.98
N GLY A 164 -20.35 19.80 0.07
CA GLY A 164 -19.10 20.56 -0.09
C GLY A 164 -18.15 20.03 -1.18
N PHE A 165 -18.45 18.87 -1.79
CA PHE A 165 -17.74 18.36 -2.97
C PHE A 165 -18.49 18.72 -4.25
N SER A 166 -17.77 19.20 -5.26
CA SER A 166 -18.34 19.43 -6.58
C SER A 166 -18.49 18.11 -7.34
N GLN A 167 -19.45 18.06 -8.27
CA GLN A 167 -19.63 16.87 -9.12
C GLN A 167 -18.35 16.60 -9.95
N GLU A 168 -17.70 17.67 -10.42
CA GLU A 168 -16.46 17.55 -11.20
C GLU A 168 -15.34 16.87 -10.39
N SER A 169 -15.25 17.11 -9.09
CA SER A 169 -14.24 16.45 -8.23
C SER A 169 -14.56 14.96 -8.04
N ILE A 170 -15.84 14.62 -7.93
CA ILE A 170 -16.28 13.22 -7.82
C ILE A 170 -16.02 12.47 -9.13
N ASP A 171 -16.38 13.08 -10.26
CA ASP A 171 -16.16 12.51 -11.59
C ASP A 171 -14.67 12.35 -11.91
N LEU A 172 -13.83 13.31 -11.46
CA LEU A 172 -12.40 13.24 -11.62
C LEU A 172 -11.83 12.01 -10.89
N GLU A 173 -12.21 11.79 -9.63
CA GLU A 173 -11.70 10.65 -8.85
C GLU A 173 -12.16 9.31 -9.41
N HIS A 174 -13.38 9.20 -9.93
CA HIS A 174 -13.85 7.98 -10.60
C HIS A 174 -13.06 7.72 -11.90
N ARG A 175 -12.79 8.75 -12.69
CA ARG A 175 -11.95 8.63 -13.90
C ARG A 175 -10.52 8.26 -13.56
N VAL A 176 -9.95 8.85 -12.49
CA VAL A 176 -8.61 8.48 -11.99
C VAL A 176 -8.59 7.04 -11.52
N ALA A 177 -9.59 6.60 -10.75
CA ALA A 177 -9.70 5.22 -10.28
C ALA A 177 -9.76 4.23 -11.47
N ARG A 178 -10.48 4.58 -12.55
CA ARG A 178 -10.52 3.80 -13.78
C ARG A 178 -9.15 3.71 -14.46
N ILE A 179 -8.45 4.84 -14.64
CA ILE A 179 -7.10 4.86 -15.23
C ILE A 179 -6.13 4.03 -14.41
N ILE A 180 -6.23 4.10 -13.08
CA ILE A 180 -5.39 3.30 -12.18
C ILE A 180 -5.70 1.80 -12.32
N SER A 181 -7.00 1.41 -12.46
CA SER A 181 -7.34 0.02 -12.73
C SER A 181 -6.71 -0.48 -14.04
N ASP A 182 -6.81 0.30 -15.11
CA ASP A 182 -6.18 -0.03 -16.39
C ASP A 182 -4.65 -0.13 -16.27
N GLN A 183 -4.01 0.77 -15.50
CA GLN A 183 -2.56 0.72 -15.24
C GLN A 183 -2.16 -0.52 -14.46
N GLU A 184 -2.91 -0.88 -13.40
CA GLU A 184 -2.66 -2.06 -12.59
C GLU A 184 -2.84 -3.34 -13.41
N ASN A 185 -3.90 -3.43 -14.21
CA ASN A 185 -4.15 -4.57 -15.10
C ASN A 185 -3.09 -4.71 -16.19
N ASN A 186 -2.57 -3.59 -16.73
CA ASN A 186 -1.49 -3.63 -17.70
C ASN A 186 -0.16 -4.04 -17.08
N GLY A 187 0.14 -3.62 -15.84
CA GLY A 187 1.43 -3.81 -15.19
C GLY A 187 2.60 -3.16 -15.95
N PHE A 188 3.81 -3.36 -15.43
CA PHE A 188 5.05 -2.87 -16.03
C PHE A 188 5.97 -4.05 -16.36
N LYS A 189 6.42 -4.14 -17.61
CA LYS A 189 7.33 -5.22 -18.04
C LYS A 189 8.66 -5.12 -17.29
N PHE A 190 9.15 -6.29 -16.84
CA PHE A 190 10.29 -6.37 -15.94
C PHE A 190 11.33 -7.35 -16.44
N ASP A 191 12.60 -6.96 -16.42
CA ASP A 191 13.72 -7.83 -16.78
C ASP A 191 14.20 -8.61 -15.55
N GLU A 192 13.64 -9.81 -15.37
CA GLU A 192 13.98 -10.73 -14.28
C GLU A 192 15.47 -11.07 -14.26
N ARG A 193 16.08 -11.28 -15.41
CA ARG A 193 17.50 -11.65 -15.52
C ARG A 193 18.40 -10.52 -15.04
N GLN A 194 18.14 -9.30 -15.47
CA GLN A 194 18.90 -8.13 -15.04
C GLN A 194 18.71 -7.87 -13.53
N ALA A 195 17.50 -7.97 -13.03
CA ALA A 195 17.18 -7.80 -11.63
C ALA A 195 17.88 -8.85 -10.75
N THR A 196 17.86 -10.12 -11.16
CA THR A 196 18.54 -11.21 -10.45
C THR A 196 20.06 -11.02 -10.44
N THR A 197 20.64 -10.56 -11.55
CA THR A 197 22.07 -10.26 -11.62
C THR A 197 22.45 -9.11 -10.68
N LEU A 198 21.68 -8.02 -10.70
CA LEU A 198 21.88 -6.88 -9.80
C LEU A 198 21.72 -7.27 -8.33
N LEU A 199 20.74 -8.12 -8.02
CA LEU A 199 20.50 -8.64 -6.68
C LEU A 199 21.70 -9.46 -6.16
N ALA A 200 22.29 -10.31 -7.01
CA ALA A 200 23.47 -11.10 -6.67
C ALA A 200 24.70 -10.21 -6.42
N ASP A 201 24.94 -9.21 -7.27
CA ASP A 201 26.03 -8.25 -7.09
C ASP A 201 25.89 -7.46 -5.76
N LEU A 202 24.69 -6.97 -5.48
CA LEU A 202 24.43 -6.24 -4.23
C LEU A 202 24.59 -7.13 -2.97
N LYS A 203 24.18 -8.39 -3.04
CA LYS A 203 24.38 -9.36 -1.95
C LYS A 203 25.87 -9.62 -1.72
N THR A 204 26.66 -9.74 -2.79
CA THR A 204 28.12 -9.90 -2.70
C THR A 204 28.77 -8.68 -2.02
N LYS A 205 28.46 -7.47 -2.50
CA LYS A 205 28.96 -6.23 -1.89
C LYS A 205 28.53 -6.07 -0.43
N MET A 206 27.31 -6.44 -0.11
CA MET A 206 26.84 -6.42 1.28
C MET A 206 27.62 -7.37 2.18
N ASN A 207 27.91 -8.59 1.69
CA ASN A 207 28.70 -9.57 2.46
C ASN A 207 30.14 -9.09 2.70
N GLU A 208 30.80 -8.49 1.70
CA GLU A 208 32.12 -7.88 1.84
C GLU A 208 32.15 -6.83 2.96
N VAL A 209 31.13 -5.95 2.97
CA VAL A 209 30.98 -4.95 4.04
C VAL A 209 30.74 -5.60 5.40
N VAL A 210 29.91 -6.65 5.48
CA VAL A 210 29.66 -7.39 6.74
C VAL A 210 30.96 -7.97 7.27
N GLU A 211 31.77 -8.61 6.44
CA GLU A 211 33.06 -9.17 6.85
C GLU A 211 34.03 -8.10 7.38
N GLU A 212 34.09 -6.95 6.70
CA GLU A 212 34.96 -5.84 7.13
C GLU A 212 34.51 -5.24 8.46
N VAL A 213 33.20 -5.02 8.61
CA VAL A 213 32.61 -4.51 9.85
C VAL A 213 32.86 -5.49 11.03
N GLN A 214 32.71 -6.79 10.80
CA GLN A 214 32.96 -7.80 11.84
C GLN A 214 34.46 -7.89 12.28
N ARG A 215 35.40 -7.53 11.40
CA ARG A 215 36.81 -7.41 11.76
C ARG A 215 37.04 -6.23 12.71
N THR A 216 36.29 -5.15 12.56
CA THR A 216 36.43 -3.90 13.34
C THR A 216 35.62 -3.95 14.63
N PHE A 217 34.34 -4.29 14.54
CA PHE A 217 33.44 -4.38 15.70
C PHE A 217 33.37 -5.79 16.24
N LYS A 218 34.29 -6.09 17.16
CA LYS A 218 34.40 -7.42 17.78
C LYS A 218 33.21 -7.76 18.66
N PRO A 219 32.87 -9.05 18.79
CA PRO A 219 31.87 -9.51 19.73
C PRO A 219 32.15 -9.01 21.15
N ARG A 220 31.09 -8.68 21.88
CA ARG A 220 31.20 -8.21 23.26
C ARG A 220 30.21 -8.89 24.18
N MET A 221 30.58 -8.98 25.45
CA MET A 221 29.70 -9.46 26.51
C MET A 221 28.57 -8.44 26.73
N VAL A 222 27.35 -8.89 26.67
CA VAL A 222 26.14 -8.04 26.92
C VAL A 222 25.32 -8.68 28.04
N ASP A 223 24.79 -7.84 28.90
CA ASP A 223 23.86 -8.26 29.95
C ASP A 223 22.53 -8.68 29.34
N VAL A 224 22.11 -9.93 29.59
CA VAL A 224 20.91 -10.52 28.99
C VAL A 224 19.78 -10.62 30.00
N LYS A 225 20.06 -11.06 31.21
CA LYS A 225 19.06 -11.38 32.21
C LYS A 225 19.61 -11.31 33.62
N LEU A 226 18.87 -10.68 34.52
CA LEU A 226 19.12 -10.82 35.97
C LEU A 226 18.73 -12.24 36.42
N VAL A 227 19.71 -12.98 36.89
CA VAL A 227 19.52 -14.32 37.43
C VAL A 227 19.51 -14.23 38.95
N VAL A 228 18.43 -14.74 39.54
CA VAL A 228 18.27 -14.84 40.99
C VAL A 228 18.33 -16.33 41.37
N PRO A 229 19.40 -16.82 41.98
CA PRO A 229 19.49 -18.21 42.41
C PRO A 229 18.32 -18.56 43.36
N LYS A 230 17.68 -19.69 43.12
CA LYS A 230 16.54 -20.18 43.92
C LYS A 230 17.01 -21.41 44.73
N PHE A 231 16.38 -21.61 45.90
CA PHE A 231 16.62 -22.75 46.73
C PHE A 231 15.40 -23.67 46.77
N LYS A 232 15.64 -24.96 46.92
CA LYS A 232 14.63 -25.96 47.13
C LYS A 232 14.13 -25.88 48.60
N LYS A 233 13.07 -26.63 48.92
CA LYS A 233 12.50 -26.67 50.26
C LYS A 233 13.46 -27.26 51.33
N ASP A 234 14.43 -28.07 50.90
CA ASP A 234 15.49 -28.67 51.71
C ASP A 234 16.70 -27.75 51.93
N GLY A 235 16.67 -26.55 51.37
CA GLY A 235 17.77 -25.57 51.49
C GLY A 235 18.87 -25.72 50.43
N GLU A 236 18.77 -26.70 49.53
CA GLU A 236 19.76 -26.86 48.46
C GLU A 236 19.50 -25.88 47.30
N LEU A 237 20.58 -25.50 46.59
CA LEU A 237 20.49 -24.67 45.40
C LEU A 237 19.67 -25.41 44.31
N SER A 238 18.70 -24.72 43.74
CA SER A 238 17.91 -25.24 42.62
C SER A 238 18.61 -24.97 41.29
N LYS A 239 18.62 -25.95 40.38
CA LYS A 239 19.09 -25.77 39.00
C LYS A 239 18.14 -24.93 38.16
N SER A 240 16.92 -24.68 38.64
CA SER A 240 15.91 -23.92 37.89
C SER A 240 16.35 -22.49 37.60
N GLY A 241 16.47 -22.13 36.31
CA GLY A 241 16.88 -20.82 35.86
C GLY A 241 18.37 -20.57 35.77
N LEU A 242 19.21 -21.54 36.18
CA LEU A 242 20.64 -21.53 36.03
C LEU A 242 21.08 -22.41 34.86
N THR A 243 22.15 -22.03 34.17
CA THR A 243 22.89 -22.96 33.31
C THR A 243 23.70 -23.92 34.17
N THR A 244 24.23 -25.00 33.58
CA THR A 244 25.09 -25.96 34.32
C THR A 244 26.32 -25.25 34.88
N GLU A 245 26.99 -24.43 34.10
CA GLU A 245 28.17 -23.67 34.49
C GLU A 245 27.88 -22.67 35.62
N GLU A 246 26.75 -21.96 35.54
CA GLU A 246 26.32 -21.03 36.59
C GLU A 246 26.00 -21.77 37.89
N TYR A 247 25.34 -22.93 37.81
CA TYR A 247 25.05 -23.76 38.96
C TYR A 247 26.35 -24.24 39.63
N ASP A 248 27.29 -24.78 38.86
CA ASP A 248 28.56 -25.27 39.35
C ASP A 248 29.40 -24.14 39.95
N THR A 249 29.37 -22.94 39.31
CA THR A 249 30.02 -21.74 39.82
C THR A 249 29.41 -21.29 41.16
N CYS A 250 28.09 -21.25 41.25
CA CYS A 250 27.39 -20.90 42.50
C CYS A 250 27.72 -21.88 43.62
N MET A 251 27.78 -23.18 43.30
CA MET A 251 28.10 -24.24 44.27
C MET A 251 29.57 -24.16 44.75
N THR A 252 30.51 -24.04 43.81
CA THR A 252 31.94 -24.01 44.07
C THR A 252 32.36 -22.75 44.83
N GLN A 253 31.86 -21.59 44.42
CA GLN A 253 32.20 -20.31 45.02
C GLN A 253 31.31 -19.92 46.19
N LYS A 254 30.26 -20.70 46.48
CA LYS A 254 29.22 -20.41 47.51
C LYS A 254 28.63 -18.99 47.37
N LYS A 255 28.51 -18.53 46.11
CA LYS A 255 27.96 -17.22 45.79
C LYS A 255 26.53 -17.37 45.29
N TYR A 256 25.55 -16.95 46.10
CA TYR A 256 24.14 -17.09 45.83
C TYR A 256 23.41 -15.73 45.65
N LYS A 257 24.18 -14.63 45.48
CA LYS A 257 23.62 -13.31 45.21
C LYS A 257 23.10 -13.23 43.76
N PRO A 258 22.07 -12.41 43.48
CA PRO A 258 21.68 -12.12 42.13
C PRO A 258 22.85 -11.62 41.27
N PHE A 259 22.93 -12.09 40.05
CA PHE A 259 23.97 -11.68 39.09
C PHE A 259 23.35 -11.48 37.70
N MET A 260 24.00 -10.66 36.88
CA MET A 260 23.63 -10.50 35.50
C MET A 260 24.25 -11.60 34.66
N ARG A 261 23.39 -12.35 33.96
CA ARG A 261 23.85 -13.27 32.91
C ARG A 261 24.33 -12.44 31.73
N GLN A 262 25.53 -12.75 31.29
CA GLN A 262 26.15 -12.13 30.13
C GLN A 262 26.31 -13.17 29.01
N GLU A 263 26.10 -12.76 27.80
CA GLU A 263 26.32 -13.55 26.60
C GLU A 263 27.25 -12.79 25.65
N LEU A 264 28.16 -13.51 25.00
CA LEU A 264 28.96 -12.94 23.92
C LEU A 264 28.07 -12.77 22.70
N LYS A 265 27.85 -11.53 22.32
CA LYS A 265 27.05 -11.20 21.12
C LYS A 265 27.91 -10.57 20.05
N GLU A 266 27.78 -11.09 18.83
CA GLU A 266 28.35 -10.48 17.65
C GLU A 266 27.65 -9.15 17.33
N PHE A 267 28.40 -8.27 16.68
CA PHE A 267 27.83 -7.00 16.21
C PHE A 267 26.77 -7.25 15.12
N ASN A 268 25.57 -6.79 15.36
CA ASN A 268 24.46 -6.94 14.42
C ASN A 268 24.20 -5.63 13.67
N LEU A 269 24.60 -5.58 12.41
CA LEU A 269 24.37 -4.48 11.48
C LEU A 269 22.87 -4.17 11.24
N GLY A 270 21.97 -5.11 11.51
CA GLY A 270 20.52 -4.88 11.49
C GLY A 270 20.00 -4.10 12.71
N SER A 271 20.79 -4.01 13.79
CA SER A 271 20.39 -3.37 15.04
C SER A 271 20.81 -1.91 15.11
N ARG A 272 19.85 -0.99 14.83
CA ARG A 272 20.09 0.46 14.95
C ARG A 272 20.62 0.86 16.33
N LYS A 273 20.18 0.17 17.37
CA LYS A 273 20.66 0.40 18.74
C LYS A 273 22.14 0.08 18.86
N GLN A 274 22.57 -1.13 18.44
CA GLN A 274 23.98 -1.52 18.50
C GLN A 274 24.86 -0.62 17.64
N ILE A 275 24.42 -0.27 16.43
CA ILE A 275 25.14 0.68 15.57
C ILE A 275 25.37 2.00 16.32
N GLY A 276 24.33 2.57 16.92
CA GLY A 276 24.43 3.81 17.68
C GLY A 276 25.42 3.73 18.84
N GLU A 277 25.35 2.64 19.63
CA GLU A 277 26.24 2.39 20.76
C GLU A 277 27.72 2.29 20.32
N TYR A 278 28.00 1.48 19.29
CA TYR A 278 29.38 1.32 18.78
C TYR A 278 29.94 2.61 18.17
N LEU A 279 29.13 3.37 17.43
CA LEU A 279 29.58 4.64 16.87
C LEU A 279 29.86 5.68 17.94
N VAL A 280 29.10 5.71 19.04
CA VAL A 280 29.37 6.57 20.19
C VAL A 280 30.69 6.19 20.86
N GLU A 281 30.98 4.91 21.04
CA GLU A 281 32.23 4.43 21.60
C GLU A 281 33.46 4.83 20.77
N VAL A 282 33.34 4.84 19.45
CA VAL A 282 34.42 5.32 18.54
C VAL A 282 34.40 6.83 18.30
N GLY A 283 33.64 7.58 19.10
CA GLY A 283 33.71 9.05 19.14
C GLY A 283 32.59 9.80 18.43
N TRP A 284 31.55 9.12 17.94
CA TRP A 284 30.39 9.83 17.39
C TRP A 284 29.60 10.55 18.49
N LYS A 285 29.23 11.80 18.21
CA LYS A 285 28.37 12.61 19.08
C LYS A 285 27.00 12.80 18.41
N PRO A 286 25.99 11.99 18.74
CA PRO A 286 24.67 12.09 18.12
C PRO A 286 23.99 13.39 18.48
N LYS A 287 23.32 14.02 17.47
CA LYS A 287 22.54 15.24 17.65
C LYS A 287 21.02 15.00 17.66
N ARG A 288 20.58 13.81 17.26
CA ARG A 288 19.15 13.46 17.13
C ARG A 288 18.91 12.15 17.86
N PHE A 289 17.80 12.11 18.62
CA PHE A 289 17.41 10.97 19.42
C PHE A 289 15.96 10.58 19.15
N THR A 290 15.65 9.29 19.33
CA THR A 290 14.27 8.79 19.37
C THR A 290 13.56 9.28 20.64
N PRO A 291 12.22 9.18 20.72
CA PRO A 291 11.49 9.47 21.97
C PRO A 291 11.95 8.63 23.17
N THR A 292 12.57 7.47 22.91
CA THR A 292 13.13 6.56 23.93
C THR A 292 14.58 6.86 24.27
N GLY A 293 15.15 7.97 23.77
CA GLY A 293 16.52 8.39 24.07
C GLY A 293 17.63 7.64 23.31
N GLN A 294 17.29 6.83 22.30
CA GLN A 294 18.29 6.15 21.45
C GLN A 294 18.78 7.09 20.33
N PRO A 295 20.06 7.10 19.97
CA PRO A 295 20.56 7.85 18.82
C PRO A 295 19.82 7.45 17.54
N ILE A 296 19.43 8.44 16.72
CA ILE A 296 18.85 8.16 15.41
C ILE A 296 19.97 7.82 14.43
N VAL A 297 19.95 6.57 13.96
CA VAL A 297 20.89 6.05 12.98
C VAL A 297 20.13 5.82 11.66
N ASP A 298 20.28 6.78 10.75
CA ASP A 298 19.75 6.71 9.39
C ASP A 298 20.88 7.03 8.38
N GLU A 299 20.64 6.74 7.10
CA GLU A 299 21.60 6.98 6.03
C GLU A 299 22.08 8.44 5.98
N GLY A 300 21.14 9.40 6.15
CA GLY A 300 21.45 10.82 6.14
C GLY A 300 22.31 11.26 7.34
N THR A 301 22.15 10.60 8.48
CA THR A 301 22.98 10.84 9.68
C THR A 301 24.37 10.24 9.49
N LEU A 302 24.46 8.99 9.00
CA LEU A 302 25.73 8.29 8.81
C LEU A 302 26.62 8.99 7.76
N LYS A 303 26.05 9.46 6.66
CA LYS A 303 26.77 10.22 5.62
C LYS A 303 27.43 11.50 6.14
N LYS A 304 26.95 12.07 7.23
CA LYS A 304 27.54 13.27 7.88
C LYS A 304 28.70 12.93 8.81
N ILE A 305 28.92 11.67 9.11
CA ILE A 305 30.00 11.20 9.98
C ILE A 305 31.23 10.87 9.12
N THR A 306 31.97 11.88 8.71
CA THR A 306 33.10 11.72 7.78
C THR A 306 34.42 11.31 8.46
N HIS A 307 34.52 11.44 9.78
CA HIS A 307 35.72 11.16 10.57
C HIS A 307 35.77 9.74 11.14
N ILE A 308 34.72 8.94 10.94
CA ILE A 308 34.64 7.54 11.39
C ILE A 308 34.46 6.66 10.15
N HIS A 309 35.48 5.88 9.83
CA HIS A 309 35.47 5.02 8.64
C HIS A 309 34.32 4.00 8.66
N GLU A 310 34.05 3.42 9.80
CA GLU A 310 33.00 2.42 10.02
C GLU A 310 31.60 2.98 9.79
N ALA A 311 31.38 4.27 10.00
CA ALA A 311 30.09 4.90 9.70
C ALA A 311 29.77 4.85 8.21
N LYS A 312 30.80 4.95 7.33
CA LYS A 312 30.64 4.79 5.89
C LYS A 312 30.28 3.35 5.54
N LEU A 313 30.98 2.36 6.08
CA LEU A 313 30.69 0.93 5.86
C LEU A 313 29.25 0.59 6.28
N ILE A 314 28.82 1.10 7.43
CA ILE A 314 27.45 0.90 7.92
C ILE A 314 26.43 1.60 6.98
N ALA A 315 26.72 2.79 6.47
CA ALA A 315 25.88 3.48 5.51
C ALA A 315 25.73 2.67 4.21
N ASP A 316 26.84 2.11 3.71
CA ASP A 316 26.86 1.26 2.52
C ASP A 316 26.05 -0.03 2.74
N PHE A 317 26.22 -0.68 3.89
CA PHE A 317 25.40 -1.85 4.27
C PHE A 317 23.90 -1.53 4.25
N LEU A 318 23.49 -0.42 4.86
CA LEU A 318 22.08 -0.01 4.90
C LEU A 318 21.53 0.32 3.52
N LEU A 319 22.35 0.89 2.66
CA LEU A 319 22.01 1.14 1.27
C LEU A 319 21.79 -0.17 0.52
N TYR A 320 22.74 -1.11 0.59
CA TYR A 320 22.62 -2.41 -0.06
C TYR A 320 21.40 -3.18 0.46
N GLN A 321 21.21 -3.24 1.78
CA GLN A 321 20.03 -3.86 2.39
C GLN A 321 18.73 -3.29 1.83
N LYS A 322 18.62 -1.97 1.72
CA LYS A 322 17.44 -1.30 1.15
C LYS A 322 17.23 -1.67 -0.31
N ARG A 323 18.29 -1.67 -1.13
CA ARG A 323 18.20 -2.01 -2.56
C ARG A 323 17.87 -3.48 -2.78
N ILE A 324 18.50 -4.36 -2.02
CA ILE A 324 18.20 -5.80 -2.02
C ILE A 324 16.72 -6.04 -1.72
N ALA A 325 16.19 -5.43 -0.66
CA ALA A 325 14.79 -5.57 -0.30
C ALA A 325 13.83 -5.04 -1.39
N GLN A 326 14.18 -3.91 -2.03
CA GLN A 326 13.39 -3.37 -3.14
C GLN A 326 13.38 -4.32 -4.35
N ILE A 327 14.55 -4.76 -4.81
CA ILE A 327 14.66 -5.64 -5.98
C ILE A 327 14.00 -6.99 -5.69
N GLN A 328 14.19 -7.54 -4.50
CA GLN A 328 13.53 -8.77 -4.09
C GLN A 328 12.00 -8.62 -4.14
N SER A 329 11.45 -7.50 -3.63
CA SER A 329 10.01 -7.24 -3.67
C SER A 329 9.44 -7.13 -5.09
N TRP A 330 10.23 -6.68 -6.06
CA TRP A 330 9.84 -6.65 -7.47
C TRP A 330 9.86 -8.04 -8.10
N LEU A 331 10.89 -8.85 -7.78
CA LEU A 331 10.97 -10.24 -8.23
C LEU A 331 9.86 -11.11 -7.66
N ASP A 332 9.53 -10.92 -6.37
CA ASP A 332 8.46 -11.66 -5.69
C ASP A 332 7.05 -11.30 -6.23
N ALA A 333 6.93 -10.11 -6.84
CA ALA A 333 5.68 -9.62 -7.43
C ALA A 333 5.62 -9.82 -8.97
N LEU A 334 6.64 -10.44 -9.57
CA LEU A 334 6.65 -10.73 -11.00
C LEU A 334 5.65 -11.83 -11.31
N GLU A 335 4.73 -11.57 -12.24
CA GLU A 335 3.73 -12.53 -12.68
C GLU A 335 4.17 -13.29 -13.94
N GLU A 336 3.40 -14.31 -14.33
CA GLU A 336 3.69 -15.20 -15.45
C GLU A 336 3.75 -14.47 -16.81
N ASP A 337 3.10 -13.33 -16.94
CA ASP A 337 3.14 -12.46 -18.12
C ASP A 337 4.44 -11.64 -18.26
N GLY A 338 5.36 -11.78 -17.30
CA GLY A 338 6.62 -11.04 -17.24
C GLY A 338 6.46 -9.60 -16.80
N ARG A 339 5.38 -9.28 -16.08
CA ARG A 339 5.06 -7.93 -15.60
C ARG A 339 4.90 -7.88 -14.09
N VAL A 340 5.07 -6.70 -13.55
CA VAL A 340 4.81 -6.39 -12.14
C VAL A 340 3.60 -5.47 -12.05
N HIS A 341 2.57 -5.92 -11.35
CA HIS A 341 1.28 -5.26 -11.19
C HIS A 341 1.22 -4.56 -9.83
N GLY A 342 1.89 -3.40 -9.73
CA GLY A 342 1.90 -2.62 -8.50
C GLY A 342 0.58 -1.91 -8.23
N SER A 343 0.10 -1.99 -7.00
CA SER A 343 -1.17 -1.39 -6.60
C SER A 343 -1.04 0.10 -6.25
N VAL A 344 -1.99 0.90 -6.72
CA VAL A 344 -2.10 2.33 -6.44
C VAL A 344 -3.45 2.64 -5.82
N ILE A 345 -3.48 3.34 -4.71
CA ILE A 345 -4.70 3.74 -4.02
C ILE A 345 -4.90 5.25 -4.17
N PRO A 346 -5.83 5.70 -5.02
CA PRO A 346 -6.22 7.11 -5.09
C PRO A 346 -6.76 7.58 -3.74
N ASN A 347 -6.46 8.83 -3.36
CA ASN A 347 -6.79 9.36 -2.03
C ASN A 347 -6.34 8.46 -0.86
N GLY A 348 -5.19 7.79 -1.02
CA GLY A 348 -4.64 6.83 -0.05
C GLY A 348 -3.97 7.47 1.16
N THR A 349 -3.86 8.80 1.22
CA THR A 349 -3.25 9.57 2.31
C THR A 349 -4.18 10.66 2.81
N ILE A 350 -3.90 11.19 4.01
CA ILE A 350 -4.67 12.32 4.59
C ILE A 350 -4.69 13.57 3.70
N THR A 351 -3.66 13.75 2.89
CA THR A 351 -3.53 14.90 1.98
C THR A 351 -4.15 14.66 0.61
N GLY A 352 -4.84 13.53 0.40
CA GLY A 352 -5.43 13.15 -0.88
C GLY A 352 -4.41 12.63 -1.91
N ARG A 353 -3.12 12.47 -1.55
CA ARG A 353 -2.13 11.86 -2.43
C ARG A 353 -2.40 10.37 -2.61
N MET A 354 -1.98 9.82 -3.74
CA MET A 354 -1.98 8.39 -3.98
C MET A 354 -0.97 7.69 -3.06
N SER A 355 -1.29 6.49 -2.60
CA SER A 355 -0.35 5.57 -1.97
C SER A 355 -0.11 4.36 -2.86
N HIS A 356 1.09 3.79 -2.77
CA HIS A 356 1.54 2.70 -3.63
C HIS A 356 2.00 1.52 -2.76
N ASN A 357 1.61 0.29 -3.15
CA ASN A 357 1.97 -0.94 -2.46
C ASN A 357 1.97 -2.14 -3.42
N HIS A 358 2.42 -3.28 -2.97
CA HIS A 358 2.37 -4.61 -3.59
C HIS A 358 2.89 -4.72 -5.05
N PRO A 359 4.10 -4.27 -5.38
CA PRO A 359 5.06 -3.48 -4.62
C PRO A 359 4.88 -1.96 -4.81
N ASN A 360 5.60 -1.15 -4.00
CA ASN A 360 5.61 0.29 -4.19
C ASN A 360 6.50 0.70 -5.38
N LEU A 361 5.91 0.90 -6.54
CA LEU A 361 6.62 1.27 -7.77
C LEU A 361 6.99 2.78 -7.82
N ALA A 362 6.36 3.62 -7.00
CA ALA A 362 6.73 5.04 -6.92
C ALA A 362 8.09 5.27 -6.24
N GLN A 363 8.67 4.26 -5.60
CA GLN A 363 9.96 4.35 -4.91
C GLN A 363 11.13 3.76 -5.71
N VAL A 364 10.98 3.48 -7.01
CA VAL A 364 12.12 3.13 -7.86
C VAL A 364 13.16 4.25 -7.79
N PRO A 365 14.43 3.95 -7.46
CA PRO A 365 15.45 4.97 -7.23
C PRO A 365 15.62 5.91 -8.41
N ALA A 366 15.85 7.20 -8.13
CA ALA A 366 16.17 8.16 -9.17
C ALA A 366 17.54 7.85 -9.80
N VAL A 367 17.76 8.24 -11.06
CA VAL A 367 19.01 7.96 -11.81
C VAL A 367 20.28 8.46 -11.10
N TYR A 368 20.19 9.55 -10.36
CA TYR A 368 21.30 10.11 -9.58
C TYR A 368 21.49 9.44 -8.21
N SER A 369 20.59 8.57 -7.79
CA SER A 369 20.73 7.79 -6.56
C SER A 369 21.68 6.61 -6.77
N PRO A 370 22.40 6.15 -5.73
CA PRO A 370 23.19 4.93 -5.85
C PRO A 370 22.34 3.75 -6.35
N PHE A 371 22.84 3.07 -7.38
CA PHE A 371 22.16 1.99 -8.10
C PHE A 371 20.84 2.39 -8.79
N GLY A 372 20.61 3.69 -8.98
CA GLY A 372 19.38 4.19 -9.59
C GLY A 372 19.25 3.81 -11.06
N ILE A 373 20.34 3.92 -11.82
CA ILE A 373 20.39 3.55 -13.24
C ILE A 373 20.11 2.04 -13.40
N GLU A 374 20.80 1.21 -12.61
CA GLU A 374 20.68 -0.25 -12.66
C GLU A 374 19.28 -0.71 -12.25
N CYS A 375 18.71 -0.13 -11.21
CA CYS A 375 17.34 -0.42 -10.79
C CYS A 375 16.30 -0.02 -11.85
N ARG A 376 16.49 1.13 -12.51
CA ARG A 376 15.59 1.58 -13.59
C ARG A 376 15.73 0.74 -14.84
N ALA A 377 16.92 0.25 -15.15
CA ALA A 377 17.15 -0.61 -16.29
C ALA A 377 16.45 -1.98 -16.20
N CYS A 378 15.98 -2.38 -15.01
CA CYS A 378 15.12 -3.56 -14.85
C CYS A 378 13.68 -3.34 -15.37
N TRP A 379 13.25 -2.09 -15.57
CA TRP A 379 11.92 -1.75 -16.08
C TRP A 379 12.02 -1.47 -17.58
N ILE A 380 11.43 -2.36 -18.35
CA ILE A 380 11.56 -2.39 -19.81
C ILE A 380 10.18 -2.26 -20.48
N VAL A 381 10.19 -2.19 -21.81
CA VAL A 381 9.00 -2.22 -22.65
C VAL A 381 9.17 -3.25 -23.75
N GLU A 382 8.10 -3.59 -24.45
CA GLU A 382 8.16 -4.45 -25.63
C GLU A 382 8.98 -3.79 -26.74
N GLU A 383 9.57 -4.61 -27.60
CA GLU A 383 10.30 -4.14 -28.77
C GLU A 383 9.41 -3.24 -29.65
N GLY A 384 9.95 -2.11 -30.06
CA GLY A 384 9.21 -1.09 -30.82
C GLY A 384 8.46 -0.08 -29.97
N ASN A 385 8.37 -0.27 -28.65
CA ASN A 385 7.75 0.68 -27.72
C ASN A 385 8.80 1.54 -26.99
N VAL A 386 8.36 2.63 -26.41
CA VAL A 386 9.18 3.50 -25.56
C VAL A 386 8.47 3.77 -24.24
N LEU A 387 9.23 3.89 -23.15
CA LEU A 387 8.70 4.33 -21.87
C LEU A 387 8.67 5.88 -21.86
N LEU A 388 7.46 6.45 -21.81
CA LEU A 388 7.27 7.90 -21.72
C LEU A 388 7.13 8.30 -20.23
N GLY A 389 8.01 9.18 -19.77
CA GLY A 389 7.92 9.80 -18.47
C GLY A 389 7.48 11.27 -18.59
N VAL A 390 6.45 11.68 -17.84
CA VAL A 390 5.98 13.06 -17.77
C VAL A 390 5.92 13.49 -16.31
N ASP A 391 6.54 14.61 -15.98
CA ASP A 391 6.50 15.22 -14.65
C ASP A 391 6.11 16.69 -14.73
N ALA A 392 5.22 17.11 -13.83
CA ALA A 392 4.75 18.49 -13.78
C ALA A 392 5.72 19.34 -12.92
N SER A 393 6.52 20.16 -13.56
CA SER A 393 7.51 21.00 -12.90
C SER A 393 6.90 21.95 -11.87
N GLY A 394 7.35 21.86 -10.61
CA GLY A 394 6.97 22.76 -9.53
C GLY A 394 5.46 22.79 -9.24
N LEU A 395 4.75 21.66 -9.40
CA LEU A 395 3.29 21.60 -9.34
C LEU A 395 2.74 22.20 -8.05
N GLU A 396 3.30 21.87 -6.89
CA GLU A 396 2.83 22.37 -5.60
C GLU A 396 2.93 23.89 -5.50
N LEU A 397 4.04 24.46 -5.94
CA LEU A 397 4.24 25.93 -5.93
C LEU A 397 3.30 26.63 -6.91
N ARG A 398 3.02 26.03 -8.06
CA ARG A 398 2.06 26.57 -9.05
C ARG A 398 0.63 26.56 -8.50
N MET A 399 0.24 25.48 -7.82
CA MET A 399 -1.06 25.42 -7.16
C MET A 399 -1.16 26.40 -5.98
N LEU A 400 -0.10 26.55 -5.19
CA LEU A 400 -0.04 27.57 -4.13
C LEU A 400 -0.20 28.98 -4.71
N ALA A 401 0.54 29.31 -5.77
CA ALA A 401 0.44 30.59 -6.46
C ALA A 401 -0.98 30.85 -6.99
N HIS A 402 -1.64 29.81 -7.52
CA HIS A 402 -3.05 29.91 -7.96
C HIS A 402 -3.98 30.28 -6.80
N TYR A 403 -3.87 29.59 -5.65
CA TYR A 403 -4.70 29.88 -4.48
C TYR A 403 -4.40 31.24 -3.83
N MET A 404 -3.12 31.65 -3.80
CA MET A 404 -2.73 32.96 -3.29
C MET A 404 -3.23 34.10 -4.18
N ASN A 405 -3.36 33.88 -5.48
CA ASN A 405 -3.73 34.88 -6.49
C ASN A 405 -2.88 36.16 -6.43
N ASP A 406 -1.62 36.03 -6.02
CA ASP A 406 -0.64 37.11 -5.97
C ASP A 406 0.11 37.18 -7.30
N LYS A 407 0.02 38.32 -8.00
CA LYS A 407 0.58 38.47 -9.35
C LYS A 407 2.11 38.40 -9.38
N GLU A 408 2.77 38.92 -8.36
CA GLU A 408 4.25 38.92 -8.28
C GLU A 408 4.75 37.50 -8.02
N TYR A 409 4.12 36.80 -7.06
CA TYR A 409 4.42 35.42 -6.77
C TYR A 409 4.12 34.48 -7.95
N ILE A 410 2.99 34.67 -8.64
CA ILE A 410 2.64 33.91 -9.86
C ILE A 410 3.71 34.11 -10.94
N ASN A 411 4.14 35.37 -11.18
CA ASN A 411 5.15 35.66 -12.17
C ASN A 411 6.50 35.00 -11.82
N GLU A 412 6.88 35.02 -10.56
CA GLU A 412 8.12 34.40 -10.09
C GLU A 412 8.08 32.86 -10.22
N VAL A 413 6.95 32.23 -9.89
CA VAL A 413 6.77 30.78 -10.02
C VAL A 413 6.77 30.31 -11.47
N VAL A 414 6.22 31.13 -12.39
CA VAL A 414 6.05 30.76 -13.81
C VAL A 414 7.29 31.09 -14.64
N ASN A 415 7.90 32.26 -14.40
CA ASN A 415 8.92 32.84 -15.27
C ASN A 415 10.28 33.05 -14.56
N GLY A 416 10.31 32.98 -13.22
CA GLY A 416 11.51 33.19 -12.41
C GLY A 416 12.12 31.93 -11.83
N ASP A 417 12.99 32.09 -10.84
CA ASP A 417 13.54 31.02 -10.00
C ASP A 417 13.06 31.16 -8.56
N ILE A 418 11.87 30.63 -8.31
CA ILE A 418 11.21 30.72 -7.00
C ILE A 418 12.06 30.09 -5.86
N HIS A 419 12.92 29.11 -6.16
CA HIS A 419 13.77 28.48 -5.16
C HIS A 419 14.85 29.46 -4.69
N THR A 420 15.53 30.13 -5.60
CA THR A 420 16.50 31.17 -5.29
C THR A 420 15.84 32.38 -4.61
N THR A 421 14.64 32.76 -5.04
CA THR A 421 13.90 33.86 -4.42
C THR A 421 13.50 33.51 -2.99
N ASN A 422 12.96 32.34 -2.74
CA ASN A 422 12.61 31.87 -1.38
C ASN A 422 13.85 31.72 -0.49
N GLN A 423 14.98 31.27 -1.04
CA GLN A 423 16.24 31.15 -0.33
C GLN A 423 16.73 32.54 0.16
N LYS A 424 16.71 33.55 -0.73
CA LYS A 424 17.07 34.91 -0.39
C LYS A 424 16.13 35.52 0.67
N LEU A 425 14.81 35.31 0.52
CA LEU A 425 13.83 35.79 1.48
C LEU A 425 14.00 35.15 2.86
N ALA A 426 14.42 33.89 2.90
CA ALA A 426 14.71 33.17 4.14
C ALA A 426 16.09 33.56 4.75
N GLY A 427 16.87 34.44 4.11
CA GLY A 427 18.20 34.82 4.58
C GLY A 427 19.25 33.72 4.53
N LEU A 428 19.05 32.73 3.66
CA LEU A 428 19.98 31.62 3.47
C LEU A 428 20.99 31.97 2.38
N GLU A 429 22.27 31.72 2.65
CA GLU A 429 23.34 31.88 1.67
C GLU A 429 23.22 30.79 0.58
N SER A 430 23.66 31.13 -0.65
CA SER A 430 23.59 30.27 -1.83
C SER A 430 24.56 29.07 -1.75
#